data_3d17e9b06ccafaab00ee7b95743eff56
#
_entry.id   3d17e9b06ccafaab00ee7b95743eff56
#
_cell.length_a   1.000
_cell.length_b   1.000
_cell.length_c   1.000
_cell.angle_alpha   90.00
_cell.angle_beta   90.00
_cell.angle_gamma   90.00
#
_symmetry.space_group_name_H-M   'P 1'
#
loop_
_entity.id
_entity.type
_entity.pdbx_description
1 polymer ?
#
loop_
_entity_poly.entity_id
_entity_poly.type
_entity_poly.pdbx_seq_one_letter_code
_entity_poly.pdbx_strand_id
1 'polypeptide(L)'
;MRKGAQTAICCPCGNEKILALGLCATCYTLKRQDEEYFGGLREAVLERDGYCCRVCGTSGRRKRSIVVHHRVPGKSLLHLMISLCLRCHAKVGRTQCVLSEMPPLLLLLWREPHPDGHEQVMIDFTVREMPAEPVALFPEEKRL
;
A
#
# COMPACT_ATOMS: atom_id res chain seq x y z
N MET A 1 -6.26 42.52 -26.94
CA MET A 1 -6.84 41.22 -27.40
C MET A 1 -6.51 40.18 -26.34
N ARG A 2 -7.50 39.73 -25.59
CA ARG A 2 -7.34 38.53 -24.72
C ARG A 2 -7.18 37.35 -25.65
N LYS A 3 -6.01 36.70 -25.67
CA LYS A 3 -5.85 35.41 -26.29
C LYS A 3 -6.86 34.48 -25.61
N GLY A 4 -7.88 34.04 -26.37
CA GLY A 4 -8.83 33.07 -25.86
C GLY A 4 -8.07 31.86 -25.31
N ALA A 5 -8.35 31.50 -24.07
CA ALA A 5 -7.82 30.27 -23.49
C ALA A 5 -8.23 29.14 -24.43
N GLN A 6 -7.28 28.40 -24.97
CA GLN A 6 -7.58 27.19 -25.71
C GLN A 6 -8.25 26.23 -24.70
N THR A 7 -9.56 26.06 -24.87
CA THR A 7 -10.30 25.06 -24.09
C THR A 7 -9.84 23.69 -24.56
N ALA A 8 -9.21 22.94 -23.69
CA ALA A 8 -8.84 21.57 -24.00
C ALA A 8 -10.11 20.76 -24.33
N ILE A 9 -10.07 20.01 -25.42
CA ILE A 9 -11.19 19.18 -25.87
C ILE A 9 -11.32 17.95 -24.95
N CYS A 10 -10.21 17.43 -24.44
CA CYS A 10 -10.17 16.31 -23.49
C CYS A 10 -8.98 16.42 -22.56
N CYS A 11 -9.07 15.70 -21.43
CA CYS A 11 -7.93 15.48 -20.55
C CYS A 11 -6.85 14.66 -21.27
N PRO A 12 -5.54 14.86 -20.98
CA PRO A 12 -4.46 14.03 -21.53
C PRO A 12 -4.67 12.51 -21.31
N CYS A 13 -5.47 12.13 -20.31
CA CYS A 13 -5.84 10.73 -20.06
C CYS A 13 -6.93 10.18 -21.00
N GLY A 14 -7.50 11.02 -21.89
CA GLY A 14 -8.58 10.67 -22.81
C GLY A 14 -10.00 10.91 -22.30
N ASN A 15 -10.17 11.37 -21.06
CA ASN A 15 -11.51 11.70 -20.54
C ASN A 15 -11.99 13.03 -21.12
N GLU A 16 -13.18 13.04 -21.72
CA GLU A 16 -13.79 14.23 -22.32
C GLU A 16 -14.37 15.22 -21.28
N LYS A 17 -14.63 14.74 -20.05
CA LYS A 17 -15.16 15.58 -18.96
C LYS A 17 -14.04 16.35 -18.29
N ILE A 18 -13.88 17.60 -18.63
CA ILE A 18 -12.90 18.50 -18.04
C ILE A 18 -13.47 19.21 -16.82
N LEU A 19 -12.73 19.18 -15.70
CA LEU A 19 -13.07 19.93 -14.49
C LEU A 19 -12.37 21.31 -14.49
N ALA A 20 -11.04 21.32 -14.57
CA ALA A 20 -10.23 22.52 -14.52
C ALA A 20 -8.84 22.28 -15.14
N LEU A 21 -8.17 23.35 -15.59
CA LEU A 21 -6.81 23.33 -16.15
C LEU A 21 -6.60 22.32 -17.29
N GLY A 22 -7.65 22.01 -18.05
CA GLY A 22 -7.61 20.99 -19.11
C GLY A 22 -7.56 19.55 -18.57
N LEU A 23 -7.88 19.32 -17.30
CA LEU A 23 -7.84 18.03 -16.64
C LEU A 23 -9.23 17.60 -16.19
N CYS A 24 -9.50 16.28 -16.25
CA CYS A 24 -10.69 15.71 -15.65
C CYS A 24 -10.59 15.71 -14.10
N ALA A 25 -11.70 15.47 -13.41
CA ALA A 25 -11.76 15.50 -11.95
C ALA A 25 -10.67 14.64 -11.28
N THR A 26 -10.44 13.44 -11.78
CA THR A 26 -9.42 12.52 -11.24
C THR A 26 -8.00 13.05 -11.44
N CYS A 27 -7.66 13.49 -12.66
CA CYS A 27 -6.33 14.04 -12.95
C CYS A 27 -6.07 15.35 -12.22
N TYR A 28 -7.08 16.19 -12.10
CA TYR A 28 -6.99 17.43 -11.34
C TYR A 28 -6.72 17.16 -9.84
N THR A 29 -7.44 16.23 -9.24
CA THR A 29 -7.23 15.82 -7.85
C THR A 29 -5.84 15.24 -7.63
N LEU A 30 -5.38 14.35 -8.53
CA LEU A 30 -4.03 13.78 -8.46
C LEU A 30 -2.96 14.84 -8.58
N LYS A 31 -3.13 15.83 -9.47
CA LYS A 31 -2.19 16.95 -9.60
C LYS A 31 -2.12 17.77 -8.31
N ARG A 32 -3.24 18.11 -7.70
CA ARG A 32 -3.27 18.85 -6.44
C ARG A 32 -2.65 18.06 -5.30
N GLN A 33 -2.94 16.79 -5.19
CA GLN A 33 -2.32 15.91 -4.19
C GLN A 33 -0.81 15.80 -4.38
N ASP A 34 -0.34 15.75 -5.63
CA ASP A 34 1.08 15.73 -5.92
C ASP A 34 1.78 17.00 -5.44
N GLU A 35 1.22 18.16 -5.74
CA GLU A 35 1.75 19.44 -5.29
C GLU A 35 1.75 19.59 -3.75
N GLU A 36 0.69 19.14 -3.10
CA GLU A 36 0.48 19.30 -1.66
C GLU A 36 1.28 18.30 -0.82
N TYR A 37 1.28 17.01 -1.21
CA TYR A 37 1.83 15.93 -0.38
C TYR A 37 3.13 15.32 -0.90
N PHE A 38 3.41 15.44 -2.19
CA PHE A 38 4.55 14.80 -2.84
C PHE A 38 5.58 15.79 -3.41
N GLY A 39 5.38 17.08 -3.19
CA GLY A 39 6.28 18.11 -3.70
C GLY A 39 6.42 18.13 -5.23
N GLY A 40 5.42 17.63 -5.97
CA GLY A 40 5.45 17.51 -7.42
C GLY A 40 6.27 16.32 -7.95
N LEU A 41 6.72 15.42 -7.08
CA LEU A 41 7.61 14.29 -7.44
C LEU A 41 6.88 12.97 -7.70
N ARG A 42 5.55 12.93 -7.56
CA ARG A 42 4.77 11.70 -7.71
C ARG A 42 5.01 11.02 -9.06
N GLU A 43 4.91 11.76 -10.16
CA GLU A 43 5.13 11.20 -11.50
C GLU A 43 6.57 10.70 -11.68
N ALA A 44 7.56 11.43 -11.18
CA ALA A 44 8.96 11.01 -11.25
C ALA A 44 9.21 9.68 -10.50
N VAL A 45 8.56 9.47 -9.37
CA VAL A 45 8.63 8.20 -8.63
C VAL A 45 7.97 7.07 -9.42
N LEU A 46 6.77 7.30 -9.97
CA LEU A 46 6.05 6.31 -10.78
C LEU A 46 6.82 5.94 -12.04
N GLU A 47 7.40 6.92 -12.74
CA GLU A 47 8.24 6.71 -13.91
C GLU A 47 9.49 5.88 -13.59
N ARG A 48 10.22 6.25 -12.53
CA ARG A 48 11.38 5.49 -12.03
C ARG A 48 11.02 4.03 -11.76
N ASP A 49 9.86 3.78 -11.18
CA ASP A 49 9.40 2.45 -10.76
C ASP A 49 8.59 1.72 -11.86
N GLY A 50 8.49 2.31 -13.06
CA GLY A 50 7.83 1.72 -14.23
C GLY A 50 6.32 1.57 -14.08
N TYR A 51 5.66 2.41 -13.28
CA TYR A 51 4.22 2.34 -12.96
C TYR A 51 3.80 0.97 -12.39
N CYS A 52 4.71 0.31 -11.70
CA CYS A 52 4.51 -0.99 -11.08
C CYS A 52 4.77 -0.95 -9.58
N CYS A 53 4.11 -1.84 -8.85
CA CYS A 53 4.43 -2.06 -7.44
C CYS A 53 5.85 -2.63 -7.30
N ARG A 54 6.70 -1.99 -6.51
CA ARG A 54 8.08 -2.44 -6.28
C ARG A 54 8.16 -3.74 -5.49
N VAL A 55 7.10 -4.10 -4.75
CA VAL A 55 7.05 -5.33 -3.94
C VAL A 55 6.56 -6.52 -4.76
N CYS A 56 5.38 -6.43 -5.37
CA CYS A 56 4.74 -7.56 -6.05
C CYS A 56 4.77 -7.48 -7.59
N GLY A 57 5.25 -6.38 -8.16
CA GLY A 57 5.35 -6.19 -9.60
C GLY A 57 4.03 -5.91 -10.33
N THR A 58 2.91 -5.80 -9.61
CA THR A 58 1.61 -5.50 -10.22
C THR A 58 1.64 -4.15 -10.92
N SER A 59 1.27 -4.11 -12.19
CA SER A 59 1.19 -2.87 -12.97
C SER A 59 -0.10 -2.11 -12.72
N GLY A 60 -0.02 -0.77 -12.81
CA GLY A 60 -1.15 0.11 -12.65
C GLY A 60 -2.00 0.23 -13.91
N ARG A 61 -3.06 -0.56 -14.03
CA ARG A 61 -4.04 -0.41 -15.14
C ARG A 61 -4.99 0.77 -14.95
N ARG A 62 -5.22 1.19 -13.71
CA ARG A 62 -6.08 2.32 -13.35
C ARG A 62 -5.23 3.43 -12.74
N LYS A 63 -5.62 4.68 -12.92
CA LYS A 63 -4.90 5.87 -12.46
C LYS A 63 -4.52 5.87 -10.97
N ARG A 64 -5.28 5.19 -10.12
CA ARG A 64 -5.07 5.13 -8.67
C ARG A 64 -4.70 3.74 -8.15
N SER A 65 -4.35 2.82 -9.03
CA SER A 65 -4.01 1.45 -8.63
C SER A 65 -2.60 1.34 -8.04
N ILE A 66 -1.72 2.24 -8.41
CA ILE A 66 -0.38 2.39 -7.85
C ILE A 66 -0.32 3.71 -7.09
N VAL A 67 0.11 3.64 -5.85
CA VAL A 67 0.28 4.79 -4.96
C VAL A 67 1.75 5.01 -4.63
N VAL A 68 2.12 6.24 -4.35
CA VAL A 68 3.46 6.57 -3.87
C VAL A 68 3.44 6.59 -2.34
N HIS A 69 4.32 5.83 -1.74
CA HIS A 69 4.49 5.74 -0.29
C HIS A 69 5.71 6.52 0.16
N HIS A 70 5.56 7.35 1.19
CA HIS A 70 6.67 8.02 1.87
C HIS A 70 7.29 7.07 2.88
N ARG A 71 8.56 6.74 2.70
CA ARG A 71 9.31 5.93 3.68
C ARG A 71 9.61 6.71 4.94
N VAL A 72 9.83 8.01 4.82
CA VAL A 72 9.96 8.92 5.95
C VAL A 72 8.81 9.92 5.91
N PRO A 73 7.93 9.96 6.92
CA PRO A 73 6.79 10.87 6.95
C PRO A 73 7.21 12.34 6.77
N GLY A 74 6.49 13.06 5.93
CA GLY A 74 6.71 14.49 5.69
C GLY A 74 7.93 14.84 4.82
N LYS A 75 8.71 13.84 4.35
CA LYS A 75 9.87 14.08 3.47
C LYS A 75 9.58 13.63 2.04
N SER A 76 9.34 14.58 1.16
CA SER A 76 9.11 14.34 -0.26
C SER A 76 10.42 14.41 -1.04
N LEU A 77 11.26 13.39 -0.89
CA LEU A 77 12.50 13.22 -1.63
C LEU A 77 12.41 11.97 -2.50
N LEU A 78 12.91 12.03 -3.71
CA LEU A 78 12.77 10.95 -4.70
C LEU A 78 13.23 9.58 -4.17
N HIS A 79 14.36 9.53 -3.45
CA HIS A 79 14.91 8.30 -2.88
C HIS A 79 14.19 7.81 -1.62
N LEU A 80 13.35 8.65 -1.00
CA LEU A 80 12.54 8.31 0.17
C LEU A 80 11.08 8.00 -0.16
N MET A 81 10.76 7.88 -1.43
CA MET A 81 9.43 7.52 -1.91
C MET A 81 9.49 6.28 -2.79
N ILE A 82 8.47 5.43 -2.72
CA ILE A 82 8.40 4.16 -3.43
C ILE A 82 6.97 3.91 -3.93
N SER A 83 6.86 3.31 -5.11
CA SER A 83 5.57 2.95 -5.71
C SER A 83 5.08 1.60 -5.20
N LEU A 84 3.87 1.55 -4.69
CA LEU A 84 3.21 0.36 -4.17
C LEU A 84 1.80 0.22 -4.75
N CYS A 85 1.33 -1.02 -4.93
CA CYS A 85 -0.08 -1.25 -5.17
C CYS A 85 -0.89 -1.06 -3.88
N LEU A 86 -2.20 -0.90 -4.01
CA LEU A 86 -3.09 -0.67 -2.87
C LEU A 86 -2.99 -1.78 -1.81
N ARG A 87 -2.81 -3.04 -2.22
CA ARG A 87 -2.64 -4.17 -1.30
C ARG A 87 -1.36 -4.06 -0.48
N CYS A 88 -0.22 -3.84 -1.13
CA CYS A 88 1.07 -3.70 -0.45
C CYS A 88 1.09 -2.46 0.43
N HIS A 89 0.55 -1.34 -0.04
CA HIS A 89 0.44 -0.13 0.75
C HIS A 89 -0.43 -0.33 2.01
N ALA A 90 -1.56 -1.03 1.90
CA ALA A 90 -2.40 -1.38 3.04
C ALA A 90 -1.67 -2.27 4.05
N LYS A 91 -0.83 -3.22 3.59
CA LYS A 91 -0.02 -4.07 4.48
C LYS A 91 1.02 -3.29 5.26
N VAL A 92 1.63 -2.27 4.68
CA VAL A 92 2.57 -1.37 5.39
C VAL A 92 1.89 -0.65 6.55
N GLY A 93 0.63 -0.28 6.41
CA GLY A 93 -0.14 0.42 7.45
C GLY A 93 -0.72 -0.47 8.55
N ARG A 94 -0.59 -1.81 8.47
CA ARG A 94 -1.11 -2.72 9.50
C ARG A 94 -0.28 -2.63 10.78
N THR A 95 -0.95 -2.72 11.93
CA THR A 95 -0.28 -2.75 13.24
C THR A 95 0.51 -4.03 13.49
N GLN A 96 0.13 -5.11 12.84
CA GLN A 96 0.77 -6.43 12.93
C GLN A 96 1.06 -6.95 11.53
N CYS A 97 2.16 -7.67 11.37
CA CYS A 97 2.49 -8.36 10.14
C CYS A 97 2.56 -9.87 10.33
N VAL A 98 2.21 -10.61 9.28
CA VAL A 98 2.37 -12.05 9.20
C VAL A 98 3.56 -12.32 8.28
N LEU A 99 4.63 -12.90 8.80
CA LEU A 99 5.89 -13.11 8.07
C LEU A 99 5.71 -13.85 6.74
N SER A 100 4.81 -14.83 6.69
CA SER A 100 4.52 -15.59 5.48
C SER A 100 3.89 -14.75 4.35
N GLU A 101 3.30 -13.60 4.69
CA GLU A 101 2.69 -12.67 3.73
C GLU A 101 3.58 -11.49 3.38
N MET A 102 4.78 -11.40 3.95
CA MET A 102 5.66 -10.26 3.86
C MET A 102 6.93 -10.60 3.05
N PRO A 103 6.97 -10.29 1.74
CA PRO A 103 8.23 -10.29 1.00
C PRO A 103 9.27 -9.39 1.68
N PRO A 104 10.59 -9.62 1.50
CA PRO A 104 11.64 -8.90 2.21
C PRO A 104 11.53 -7.37 2.12
N LEU A 105 11.23 -6.84 0.94
CA LEU A 105 11.06 -5.39 0.76
C LEU A 105 9.83 -4.88 1.52
N LEU A 106 8.71 -5.61 1.50
CA LEU A 106 7.49 -5.22 2.20
C LEU A 106 7.71 -5.21 3.72
N LEU A 107 8.42 -6.20 4.24
CA LEU A 107 8.78 -6.27 5.65
C LEU A 107 9.65 -5.08 6.07
N LEU A 108 10.62 -4.71 5.26
CA LEU A 108 11.45 -3.51 5.48
C LEU A 108 10.59 -2.26 5.57
N LEU A 109 9.70 -2.04 4.61
CA LEU A 109 8.79 -0.90 4.57
C LEU A 109 7.83 -0.87 5.75
N TRP A 110 7.39 -2.04 6.22
CA TRP A 110 6.52 -2.15 7.40
C TRP A 110 7.26 -1.78 8.69
N ARG A 111 8.52 -2.19 8.84
CA ARG A 111 9.35 -1.90 10.03
C ARG A 111 9.68 -0.41 10.17
N GLU A 112 9.78 0.33 9.08
CA GLU A 112 10.12 1.76 9.12
C GLU A 112 9.14 2.58 9.98
N PRO A 113 7.79 2.52 9.79
CA PRO A 113 6.83 3.21 10.64
C PRO A 113 6.51 2.46 11.95
N HIS A 114 6.94 1.20 12.12
CA HIS A 114 6.67 0.35 13.28
C HIS A 114 7.97 -0.20 13.90
N PRO A 115 8.86 0.64 14.44
CA PRO A 115 10.14 0.19 14.98
C PRO A 115 9.98 -0.79 16.16
N ASP A 116 8.89 -0.66 16.92
CA ASP A 116 8.54 -1.54 18.05
C ASP A 116 7.47 -2.57 17.70
N GLY A 117 7.17 -2.74 16.39
CA GLY A 117 6.15 -3.66 15.92
C GLY A 117 6.54 -5.12 16.10
N HIS A 118 5.57 -5.96 16.45
CA HIS A 118 5.75 -7.39 16.63
C HIS A 118 5.35 -8.14 15.36
N GLU A 119 6.24 -9.00 14.90
CA GLU A 119 5.99 -9.92 13.79
C GLU A 119 5.22 -11.13 14.32
N GLN A 120 4.11 -11.46 13.64
CA GLN A 120 3.37 -12.69 13.92
C GLN A 120 3.91 -13.82 13.07
N VAL A 121 4.32 -14.90 13.72
CA VAL A 121 4.61 -16.17 13.06
C VAL A 121 3.31 -16.96 12.99
N MET A 122 2.95 -17.46 11.79
CA MET A 122 1.83 -18.39 11.66
C MET A 122 2.15 -19.65 12.46
N ILE A 123 1.32 -19.95 13.45
CA ILE A 123 1.41 -21.22 14.17
C ILE A 123 0.79 -22.27 13.26
N ASP A 124 1.60 -23.23 12.84
CA ASP A 124 1.11 -24.39 12.09
C ASP A 124 0.35 -25.32 13.04
N PHE A 125 -0.98 -25.33 12.91
CA PHE A 125 -1.84 -26.23 13.69
C PHE A 125 -1.91 -27.64 13.11
N THR A 126 -1.18 -27.95 12.04
CA THR A 126 -1.35 -29.21 11.31
C THR A 126 -0.69 -30.41 11.97
N VAL A 127 0.12 -30.25 13.01
CA VAL A 127 0.72 -31.41 13.73
C VAL A 127 0.72 -31.15 15.23
N ARG A 128 -0.42 -31.17 15.86
CA ARG A 128 -0.50 -31.69 17.22
C ARG A 128 -1.05 -33.09 17.15
N GLU A 129 -0.17 -34.07 17.23
CA GLU A 129 -0.59 -35.38 17.69
C GLU A 129 -1.32 -35.18 19.02
N MET A 130 -2.63 -35.39 19.00
CA MET A 130 -3.41 -35.43 20.22
C MET A 130 -2.80 -36.51 21.09
N PRO A 131 -2.48 -36.25 22.35
CA PRO A 131 -2.02 -37.32 23.26
C PRO A 131 -3.07 -38.42 23.25
N ALA A 132 -2.64 -39.66 23.05
CA ALA A 132 -3.51 -40.83 22.84
C ALA A 132 -4.34 -41.22 24.06
N GLU A 133 -4.23 -40.48 25.16
CA GLU A 133 -4.99 -40.77 26.37
C GLU A 133 -5.93 -39.61 26.74
N PRO A 134 -7.22 -39.90 26.94
CA PRO A 134 -8.13 -38.91 27.49
C PRO A 134 -7.73 -38.60 28.92
N VAL A 135 -7.28 -37.37 29.16
CA VAL A 135 -7.14 -36.87 30.54
C VAL A 135 -8.55 -36.82 31.14
N ALA A 136 -8.82 -37.67 32.14
CA ALA A 136 -10.05 -37.64 32.88
C ALA A 136 -10.23 -36.24 33.50
N LEU A 137 -11.21 -35.50 33.04
CA LEU A 137 -11.51 -34.15 33.50
C LEU A 137 -12.17 -34.09 34.88
N PHE A 138 -12.52 -35.25 35.46
CA PHE A 138 -13.11 -35.35 36.80
C PHE A 138 -12.48 -36.48 37.59
N PRO A 139 -12.08 -36.26 38.86
CA PRO A 139 -11.69 -37.32 39.72
C PRO A 139 -12.91 -38.20 40.00
N GLU A 140 -12.76 -39.53 39.83
CA GLU A 140 -13.80 -40.47 40.25
C GLU A 140 -14.09 -40.28 41.75
N GLU A 141 -15.30 -39.81 42.05
CA GLU A 141 -15.79 -39.85 43.42
C GLU A 141 -15.82 -41.29 43.90
N LYS A 142 -15.00 -41.62 44.86
CA LYS A 142 -15.10 -42.87 45.60
C LYS A 142 -16.45 -42.91 46.28
N ARG A 143 -17.37 -43.71 45.73
CA ARG A 143 -18.57 -44.10 46.46
C ARG A 143 -18.17 -44.98 47.65
N LEU A 144 -18.44 -44.44 48.82
CA LEU A 144 -18.41 -45.24 50.06
C LEU A 144 -19.63 -46.18 50.07
#